data_014b12b9c9b939248c504b0c09094524
#
_entry.id   014b12b9c9b939248c504b0c09094524
#
_cell.length_a   1.000
_cell.length_b   1.000
_cell.length_c   1.000
_cell.angle_alpha   90.00
_cell.angle_beta   90.00
_cell.angle_gamma   90.00
#
_symmetry.space_group_name_H-M   'P 1'
#
loop_
_entity.id
_entity.type
_entity.pdbx_description
1 polymer ?
#
loop_
_entity_poly.entity_id
_entity_poly.type
_entity_poly.pdbx_seq_one_letter_code
_entity_poly.pdbx_strand_id
1 'polypeptide(L)'
;MDNTALPKPLARLRLRRGQYLDDPPADQELVHIKRLEAALPQLDETSYFARASAALIHGLPVFAADLDRVHVLHTGGSNGRISAVTHEYKTPKEPPNLTLVDGVRVTTLARTASDMMRRTLFGPSLAIADAALRLGCERAELLAEVKGGRGCRHATEAAKRADALSESPYESLVRATILQRGLPLPLLQHEFSDAWGFIGRVDFYWPRFRLVGEFDGRVKYTSLLAPGETLEDVLHRQQVRQERMEALNLSFVRWDADAVHTPGAIEASVRRYIGDGVIDHGLCPEAHDYRRPRRRAA
;
A
#
# COMPACT_ATOMS: atom_id res chain seq x y z
N MET A 1 31.26 -26.50 -35.29
CA MET A 1 31.17 -27.04 -33.93
C MET A 1 30.01 -26.28 -33.25
N ASP A 2 28.87 -26.92 -33.26
CA ASP A 2 27.61 -26.32 -32.79
C ASP A 2 27.59 -26.39 -31.26
N ASN A 3 27.74 -25.26 -30.59
CA ASN A 3 27.73 -25.14 -29.15
C ASN A 3 26.29 -24.91 -28.72
N THR A 4 25.45 -25.96 -28.81
CA THR A 4 24.11 -25.98 -28.22
C THR A 4 24.25 -25.95 -26.69
N ALA A 5 24.34 -24.74 -26.11
CA ALA A 5 24.22 -24.57 -24.69
C ALA A 5 22.90 -25.18 -24.25
N LEU A 6 22.93 -26.18 -23.36
CA LEU A 6 21.74 -26.75 -22.73
C LEU A 6 20.89 -25.61 -22.14
N PRO A 7 19.58 -25.64 -22.35
CA PRO A 7 18.71 -24.62 -21.78
C PRO A 7 18.92 -24.59 -20.26
N LYS A 8 19.11 -23.38 -19.69
CA LYS A 8 19.20 -23.20 -18.24
C LYS A 8 17.98 -23.89 -17.62
N PRO A 9 18.18 -24.70 -16.57
CA PRO A 9 17.03 -25.29 -15.89
C PRO A 9 16.10 -24.17 -15.44
N LEU A 10 14.81 -24.25 -15.80
CA LEU A 10 13.79 -23.32 -15.38
C LEU A 10 13.81 -23.25 -13.85
N ALA A 11 13.80 -22.01 -13.32
CA ALA A 11 13.72 -21.80 -11.88
C ALA A 11 12.43 -22.46 -11.37
N ARG A 12 12.56 -23.35 -10.38
CA ARG A 12 11.43 -24.10 -9.85
C ARG A 12 11.20 -23.72 -8.41
N LEU A 13 10.02 -23.16 -8.13
CA LEU A 13 9.62 -22.73 -6.80
C LEU A 13 8.64 -23.72 -6.19
N ARG A 14 8.91 -24.18 -4.98
CA ARG A 14 7.98 -25.02 -4.24
C ARG A 14 6.84 -24.16 -3.65
N LEU A 15 5.60 -24.43 -4.07
CA LEU A 15 4.39 -23.82 -3.49
C LEU A 15 3.94 -24.56 -2.23
N ARG A 16 3.91 -25.91 -2.29
CA ARG A 16 3.64 -26.82 -1.17
C ARG A 16 4.25 -28.20 -1.44
N ARG A 17 4.04 -29.16 -0.54
CA ARG A 17 4.49 -30.54 -0.76
C ARG A 17 3.83 -31.12 -2.02
N GLY A 18 4.66 -31.53 -2.98
CA GLY A 18 4.20 -32.11 -4.25
C GLY A 18 3.69 -31.10 -5.28
N GLN A 19 3.68 -29.82 -5.01
CA GLN A 19 3.27 -28.77 -5.96
C GLN A 19 4.33 -27.72 -6.14
N TYR A 20 4.66 -27.40 -7.38
CA TYR A 20 5.73 -26.50 -7.77
C TYR A 20 5.24 -25.54 -8.85
N LEU A 21 5.82 -24.36 -8.89
CA LEU A 21 5.67 -23.34 -9.93
C LEU A 21 6.95 -23.32 -10.74
N ASP A 22 6.85 -23.64 -12.00
CA ASP A 22 7.96 -23.54 -12.93
C ASP A 22 8.01 -22.09 -13.47
N ASP A 23 9.22 -21.51 -13.54
CA ASP A 23 9.45 -20.14 -13.95
C ASP A 23 8.60 -19.10 -13.19
N PRO A 24 8.80 -18.94 -11.86
CA PRO A 24 8.00 -18.04 -11.05
C PRO A 24 8.20 -16.58 -11.51
N PRO A 25 7.13 -15.76 -11.51
CA PRO A 25 7.25 -14.35 -11.84
C PRO A 25 8.16 -13.63 -10.84
N ALA A 26 8.78 -12.54 -11.30
CA ALA A 26 9.62 -11.70 -10.45
C ALA A 26 8.81 -10.99 -9.34
N ASP A 27 7.53 -10.79 -9.56
CA ASP A 27 6.61 -10.16 -8.61
C ASP A 27 6.28 -11.12 -7.47
N GLN A 28 6.71 -10.77 -6.27
CA GLN A 28 6.53 -11.57 -5.06
C GLN A 28 5.06 -11.67 -4.61
N GLU A 29 4.23 -10.68 -4.90
CA GLU A 29 2.80 -10.72 -4.59
C GLU A 29 2.09 -11.75 -5.48
N LEU A 30 2.39 -11.77 -6.78
CA LEU A 30 1.88 -12.79 -7.69
C LEU A 30 2.32 -14.19 -7.29
N VAL A 31 3.58 -14.35 -6.87
CA VAL A 31 4.08 -15.63 -6.33
C VAL A 31 3.29 -16.03 -5.08
N HIS A 32 3.02 -15.09 -4.18
CA HIS A 32 2.27 -15.38 -2.95
C HIS A 32 0.82 -15.77 -3.25
N ILE A 33 0.18 -15.12 -4.23
CA ILE A 33 -1.16 -15.51 -4.69
C ILE A 33 -1.18 -16.98 -5.16
N LYS A 34 -0.17 -17.41 -5.92
CA LYS A 34 -0.04 -18.81 -6.31
C LYS A 34 0.13 -19.77 -5.12
N ARG A 35 0.81 -19.31 -4.06
CA ARG A 35 0.90 -20.06 -2.80
C ARG A 35 -0.46 -20.15 -2.09
N LEU A 36 -1.26 -19.06 -2.09
CA LEU A 36 -2.61 -19.06 -1.53
C LEU A 36 -3.52 -20.04 -2.26
N GLU A 37 -3.54 -20.00 -3.60
CA GLU A 37 -4.29 -20.94 -4.43
C GLU A 37 -3.92 -22.40 -4.11
N ALA A 38 -2.62 -22.68 -3.94
CA ALA A 38 -2.13 -24.01 -3.61
C ALA A 38 -2.47 -24.45 -2.18
N ALA A 39 -2.57 -23.52 -1.23
CA ALA A 39 -2.86 -23.79 0.17
C ALA A 39 -4.36 -23.95 0.44
N LEU A 40 -5.22 -23.23 -0.28
CA LEU A 40 -6.66 -23.15 -0.03
C LEU A 40 -7.34 -24.53 0.12
N PRO A 41 -7.10 -25.56 -0.74
CA PRO A 41 -7.72 -26.87 -0.60
C PRO A 41 -7.26 -27.67 0.63
N GLN A 42 -6.25 -27.20 1.36
CA GLN A 42 -5.69 -27.85 2.55
C GLN A 42 -6.19 -27.24 3.86
N LEU A 43 -6.88 -26.09 3.77
CA LEU A 43 -7.41 -25.42 4.96
C LEU A 43 -8.66 -26.13 5.45
N ASP A 44 -8.66 -26.48 6.74
CA ASP A 44 -9.84 -27.00 7.42
C ASP A 44 -10.80 -25.85 7.84
N GLU A 45 -11.93 -26.22 8.44
CA GLU A 45 -12.97 -25.27 8.86
C GLU A 45 -12.52 -24.31 9.97
N THR A 46 -11.44 -24.65 10.68
CA THR A 46 -10.88 -23.83 11.76
C THR A 46 -9.78 -22.89 11.30
N SER A 47 -9.42 -22.95 10.01
CA SER A 47 -8.30 -22.25 9.40
C SER A 47 -8.75 -21.03 8.62
N TYR A 48 -8.06 -19.91 8.83
CA TYR A 48 -8.31 -18.62 8.17
C TYR A 48 -7.00 -18.03 7.66
N PHE A 49 -7.00 -17.46 6.47
CA PHE A 49 -5.87 -16.65 6.06
C PHE A 49 -5.78 -15.39 6.93
N ALA A 50 -4.55 -14.98 7.22
CA ALA A 50 -4.26 -13.86 8.11
C ALA A 50 -3.08 -13.03 7.58
N ARG A 51 -2.86 -11.85 8.16
CA ARG A 51 -1.69 -10.99 7.88
C ARG A 51 -1.49 -10.73 6.38
N ALA A 52 -0.25 -10.96 5.85
CA ALA A 52 0.07 -10.71 4.44
C ALA A 52 -0.82 -11.50 3.48
N SER A 53 -1.15 -12.75 3.81
CA SER A 53 -2.08 -13.57 3.03
C SER A 53 -3.49 -12.96 2.98
N ALA A 54 -4.00 -12.55 4.13
CA ALA A 54 -5.29 -11.86 4.20
C ALA A 54 -5.25 -10.47 3.55
N ALA A 55 -4.12 -9.75 3.68
CA ALA A 55 -3.94 -8.43 3.09
C ALA A 55 -4.08 -8.49 1.56
N LEU A 56 -3.45 -9.45 0.90
CA LEU A 56 -3.57 -9.63 -0.55
C LEU A 56 -4.99 -10.05 -0.97
N ILE A 57 -5.68 -10.90 -0.18
CA ILE A 57 -7.08 -11.28 -0.45
C ILE A 57 -8.01 -10.06 -0.35
N HIS A 58 -7.77 -9.15 0.59
CA HIS A 58 -8.55 -7.91 0.73
C HIS A 58 -8.14 -6.82 -0.25
N GLY A 59 -7.02 -6.94 -0.96
CA GLY A 59 -6.48 -5.87 -1.81
C GLY A 59 -5.76 -4.76 -1.03
N LEU A 60 -5.31 -5.04 0.20
CA LEU A 60 -4.48 -4.12 0.97
C LEU A 60 -3.04 -4.12 0.47
N PRO A 61 -2.34 -2.97 0.50
CA PRO A 61 -0.93 -2.90 0.13
C PRO A 61 -0.06 -3.67 1.14
N VAL A 62 0.97 -4.32 0.62
CA VAL A 62 1.88 -5.14 1.42
C VAL A 62 3.28 -4.52 1.42
N PHE A 63 3.76 -4.15 2.61
CA PHE A 63 5.08 -3.55 2.80
C PHE A 63 5.95 -4.44 3.69
N ALA A 64 7.16 -4.75 3.22
CA ALA A 64 8.18 -5.51 3.98
C ALA A 64 7.61 -6.75 4.70
N ALA A 65 6.61 -7.40 4.09
CA ALA A 65 5.95 -8.56 4.64
C ALA A 65 6.67 -9.86 4.27
N ASP A 66 6.46 -10.91 5.07
CA ASP A 66 6.88 -12.27 4.74
C ASP A 66 5.91 -12.84 3.70
N LEU A 67 6.27 -12.74 2.43
CA LEU A 67 5.53 -13.34 1.30
C LEU A 67 6.05 -14.74 0.92
N ASP A 68 7.08 -15.23 1.58
CA ASP A 68 7.61 -16.56 1.35
C ASP A 68 6.74 -17.67 1.94
N ARG A 69 5.88 -17.32 2.92
CA ARG A 69 5.01 -18.26 3.59
C ARG A 69 3.56 -17.81 3.57
N VAL A 70 2.66 -18.76 3.41
CA VAL A 70 1.23 -18.54 3.62
C VAL A 70 0.96 -18.36 5.12
N HIS A 71 0.29 -17.28 5.48
CA HIS A 71 -0.06 -16.95 6.86
C HIS A 71 -1.46 -17.48 7.18
N VAL A 72 -1.56 -18.42 8.11
CA VAL A 72 -2.80 -19.08 8.52
C VAL A 72 -3.05 -18.89 10.01
N LEU A 73 -4.26 -18.51 10.37
CA LEU A 73 -4.76 -18.43 11.73
C LEU A 73 -5.66 -19.61 12.01
N HIS A 74 -5.39 -20.35 13.09
CA HIS A 74 -6.24 -21.46 13.55
C HIS A 74 -7.07 -21.05 14.77
N THR A 75 -8.37 -21.36 14.73
CA THR A 75 -9.27 -21.22 15.87
C THR A 75 -9.27 -22.54 16.65
N GLY A 76 -8.83 -22.51 17.89
CA GLY A 76 -8.90 -23.65 18.81
C GLY A 76 -7.73 -24.64 18.76
N GLY A 77 -6.90 -24.61 19.71
CA GLY A 77 -6.19 -25.76 20.27
C GLY A 77 -4.77 -26.06 19.78
N SER A 78 -4.34 -25.82 18.55
CA SER A 78 -2.99 -26.16 18.12
C SER A 78 -1.95 -25.07 18.48
N ASN A 79 -0.72 -25.47 18.73
CA ASN A 79 0.39 -24.52 18.86
C ASN A 79 0.72 -23.96 17.47
N GLY A 80 1.00 -22.65 17.38
CA GLY A 80 1.48 -22.05 16.14
C GLY A 80 2.71 -22.79 15.62
N ARG A 81 2.79 -22.99 14.31
CA ARG A 81 3.86 -23.74 13.65
C ARG A 81 4.41 -22.91 12.47
N ILE A 82 5.72 -22.97 12.31
CA ILE A 82 6.38 -22.42 11.12
C ILE A 82 6.96 -23.58 10.31
N SER A 83 6.55 -23.67 9.06
CA SER A 83 7.11 -24.59 8.07
C SER A 83 7.84 -23.83 6.98
N ALA A 84 8.36 -24.52 5.97
CA ALA A 84 8.98 -23.88 4.81
C ALA A 84 7.99 -23.05 3.96
N VAL A 85 6.69 -23.38 4.02
CA VAL A 85 5.67 -22.82 3.14
C VAL A 85 4.48 -22.17 3.88
N THR A 86 4.33 -22.43 5.19
CA THR A 86 3.24 -21.88 6.02
C THR A 86 3.77 -21.30 7.31
N HIS A 87 3.12 -20.25 7.78
CA HIS A 87 3.29 -19.68 9.10
C HIS A 87 1.92 -19.68 9.79
N GLU A 88 1.74 -20.59 10.74
CA GLU A 88 0.49 -20.82 11.46
C GLU A 88 0.49 -20.03 12.77
N TYR A 89 -0.60 -19.36 13.05
CA TYR A 89 -0.84 -18.59 14.26
C TYR A 89 -1.99 -19.19 15.04
N LYS A 90 -1.95 -19.04 16.36
CA LYS A 90 -3.04 -19.45 17.24
C LYS A 90 -3.88 -18.25 17.67
N THR A 91 -5.18 -18.43 17.71
CA THR A 91 -6.11 -17.47 18.32
C THR A 91 -7.02 -18.22 19.32
N PRO A 92 -7.63 -17.53 20.30
CA PRO A 92 -8.69 -18.09 21.11
C PRO A 92 -9.84 -18.64 20.24
N LYS A 93 -10.63 -19.56 20.79
CA LYS A 93 -11.84 -20.03 20.12
C LYS A 93 -12.74 -18.82 19.80
N GLU A 94 -13.24 -18.78 18.56
CA GLU A 94 -14.22 -17.81 18.09
C GLU A 94 -13.83 -16.33 18.26
N PRO A 95 -12.73 -15.86 17.68
CA PRO A 95 -12.48 -14.45 17.64
C PRO A 95 -13.55 -13.76 16.76
N PRO A 96 -14.10 -12.61 17.18
CA PRO A 96 -15.19 -11.92 16.46
C PRO A 96 -14.79 -11.32 15.12
N ASN A 97 -13.50 -11.33 14.79
CA ASN A 97 -12.91 -10.64 13.65
C ASN A 97 -12.47 -11.60 12.53
N LEU A 98 -13.35 -12.54 12.19
CA LEU A 98 -13.22 -13.46 11.07
C LEU A 98 -14.38 -13.27 10.08
N THR A 99 -14.11 -13.50 8.79
CA THR A 99 -15.11 -13.31 7.73
C THR A 99 -14.83 -14.23 6.53
N LEU A 100 -15.68 -14.11 5.51
CA LEU A 100 -15.49 -14.70 4.19
C LEU A 100 -15.34 -13.59 3.17
N VAL A 101 -14.35 -13.73 2.29
CA VAL A 101 -14.18 -12.91 1.09
C VAL A 101 -14.18 -13.87 -0.10
N ASP A 102 -15.15 -13.74 -0.99
CA ASP A 102 -15.35 -14.64 -2.14
C ASP A 102 -15.33 -16.14 -1.77
N GLY A 103 -15.92 -16.47 -0.62
CA GLY A 103 -15.96 -17.84 -0.09
C GLY A 103 -14.67 -18.29 0.61
N VAL A 104 -13.63 -17.46 0.66
CA VAL A 104 -12.36 -17.76 1.33
C VAL A 104 -12.40 -17.27 2.78
N ARG A 105 -12.06 -18.15 3.73
CA ARG A 105 -11.97 -17.80 5.15
C ARG A 105 -10.76 -16.91 5.41
N VAL A 106 -11.00 -15.73 6.01
CA VAL A 106 -9.98 -14.70 6.21
C VAL A 106 -10.27 -13.88 7.46
N THR A 107 -9.26 -13.25 8.06
CA THR A 107 -9.47 -12.21 9.08
C THR A 107 -10.19 -11.01 8.47
N THR A 108 -11.05 -10.32 9.23
CA THR A 108 -11.75 -9.11 8.76
C THR A 108 -10.78 -8.06 8.22
N LEU A 109 -11.27 -7.16 7.39
CA LEU A 109 -10.46 -6.07 6.81
C LEU A 109 -9.79 -5.23 7.91
N ALA A 110 -10.53 -4.81 8.94
CA ALA A 110 -10.00 -4.05 10.07
C ALA A 110 -8.91 -4.80 10.84
N ARG A 111 -9.13 -6.10 11.13
CA ARG A 111 -8.13 -6.94 11.79
C ARG A 111 -6.88 -7.12 10.94
N THR A 112 -7.06 -7.42 9.67
CA THR A 112 -5.96 -7.60 8.72
C THR A 112 -5.11 -6.34 8.63
N ALA A 113 -5.75 -5.18 8.43
CA ALA A 113 -5.07 -3.89 8.40
C ALA A 113 -4.29 -3.63 9.70
N SER A 114 -4.92 -3.84 10.86
CA SER A 114 -4.28 -3.69 12.18
C SER A 114 -3.05 -4.59 12.33
N ASP A 115 -3.16 -5.88 11.97
CA ASP A 115 -2.06 -6.85 12.06
C ASP A 115 -0.87 -6.48 11.18
N MET A 116 -1.12 -5.86 10.02
CA MET A 116 -0.09 -5.36 9.11
C MET A 116 0.51 -4.05 9.60
N MET A 117 -0.31 -3.07 9.97
CA MET A 117 0.11 -1.74 10.44
C MET A 117 1.06 -1.81 11.64
N ARG A 118 0.80 -2.72 12.60
CA ARG A 118 1.64 -2.91 13.79
C ARG A 118 3.05 -3.41 13.50
N ARG A 119 3.33 -3.87 12.29
CA ARG A 119 4.60 -4.48 11.87
C ARG A 119 5.42 -3.60 10.95
N THR A 120 4.89 -2.44 10.59
CA THR A 120 5.49 -1.50 9.66
C THR A 120 5.77 -0.15 10.35
N LEU A 121 6.47 0.74 9.67
CA LEU A 121 6.67 2.13 10.09
C LEU A 121 5.41 2.95 9.82
N PHE A 122 5.37 4.20 10.31
CA PHE A 122 4.22 5.09 10.18
C PHE A 122 3.73 5.27 8.74
N GLY A 123 4.64 5.51 7.78
CA GLY A 123 4.27 5.72 6.37
C GLY A 123 3.53 4.51 5.77
N PRO A 124 4.11 3.31 5.76
CA PRO A 124 3.40 2.10 5.36
C PRO A 124 2.12 1.82 6.16
N SER A 125 2.12 2.12 7.48
CA SER A 125 0.90 1.98 8.29
C SER A 125 -0.20 2.93 7.82
N LEU A 126 0.14 4.18 7.46
CA LEU A 126 -0.81 5.14 6.91
C LEU A 126 -1.37 4.65 5.57
N ALA A 127 -0.52 4.12 4.69
CA ALA A 127 -0.95 3.59 3.40
C ALA A 127 -1.90 2.39 3.54
N ILE A 128 -1.65 1.50 4.50
CA ILE A 128 -2.56 0.40 4.81
C ILE A 128 -3.88 0.92 5.38
N ALA A 129 -3.83 1.91 6.27
CA ALA A 129 -5.03 2.49 6.87
C ALA A 129 -5.88 3.25 5.84
N ASP A 130 -5.26 4.05 4.97
CA ASP A 130 -5.95 4.75 3.86
C ASP A 130 -6.64 3.75 2.94
N ALA A 131 -5.93 2.69 2.53
CA ALA A 131 -6.48 1.63 1.70
C ALA A 131 -7.63 0.89 2.39
N ALA A 132 -7.53 0.60 3.69
CA ALA A 132 -8.59 -0.04 4.45
C ALA A 132 -9.88 0.82 4.46
N LEU A 133 -9.76 2.14 4.70
CA LEU A 133 -10.91 3.04 4.63
C LEU A 133 -11.50 3.11 3.21
N ARG A 134 -10.67 3.17 2.18
CA ARG A 134 -11.11 3.16 0.78
C ARG A 134 -11.86 1.88 0.41
N LEU A 135 -11.47 0.75 1.00
CA LEU A 135 -12.13 -0.55 0.84
C LEU A 135 -13.38 -0.72 1.73
N GLY A 136 -13.81 0.34 2.42
CA GLY A 136 -15.05 0.36 3.20
C GLY A 136 -14.91 -0.01 4.69
N CYS A 137 -13.67 -0.12 5.22
CA CYS A 137 -13.48 -0.28 6.65
C CYS A 137 -13.88 1.01 7.38
N GLU A 138 -14.69 0.90 8.40
CA GLU A 138 -15.00 2.03 9.26
C GLU A 138 -13.79 2.41 10.14
N ARG A 139 -13.49 3.72 10.23
CA ARG A 139 -12.39 4.22 11.07
C ARG A 139 -12.50 3.76 12.53
N ALA A 140 -13.71 3.68 13.06
CA ALA A 140 -13.97 3.25 14.44
C ALA A 140 -13.58 1.77 14.65
N GLU A 141 -13.87 0.91 13.68
CA GLU A 141 -13.48 -0.51 13.69
C GLU A 141 -11.95 -0.65 13.63
N LEU A 142 -11.29 0.08 12.71
CA LEU A 142 -9.85 0.07 12.61
C LEU A 142 -9.18 0.53 13.91
N LEU A 143 -9.68 1.61 14.52
CA LEU A 143 -9.20 2.12 15.80
C LEU A 143 -9.42 1.14 16.95
N ALA A 144 -10.49 0.37 16.94
CA ALA A 144 -10.75 -0.66 17.94
C ALA A 144 -9.72 -1.81 17.82
N GLU A 145 -9.40 -2.23 16.58
CA GLU A 145 -8.46 -3.31 16.31
C GLU A 145 -6.99 -2.94 16.60
N VAL A 146 -6.58 -1.69 16.39
CA VAL A 146 -5.18 -1.28 16.62
C VAL A 146 -4.86 -1.02 18.09
N LYS A 147 -5.83 -1.02 19.00
CA LYS A 147 -5.62 -0.79 20.44
C LYS A 147 -4.84 -1.92 21.10
N GLY A 148 -3.92 -1.53 21.99
CA GLY A 148 -3.14 -2.44 22.84
C GLY A 148 -2.07 -3.26 22.10
N GLY A 149 -1.05 -3.65 22.83
CA GLY A 149 0.04 -4.48 22.33
C GLY A 149 1.18 -3.73 21.67
N ARG A 150 2.17 -4.51 21.19
CA ARG A 150 3.37 -3.96 20.54
C ARG A 150 3.02 -3.35 19.17
N GLY A 151 3.61 -2.21 18.87
CA GLY A 151 3.42 -1.51 17.59
C GLY A 151 2.09 -0.74 17.49
N CYS A 152 1.29 -0.66 18.58
CA CYS A 152 -0.01 0.01 18.53
C CYS A 152 0.08 1.53 18.40
N ARG A 153 1.14 2.18 18.91
CA ARG A 153 1.22 3.65 18.94
C ARG A 153 1.18 4.27 17.54
N HIS A 154 2.15 3.93 16.67
CA HIS A 154 2.18 4.45 15.31
C HIS A 154 1.02 3.95 14.45
N ALA A 155 0.56 2.70 14.67
CA ALA A 155 -0.64 2.18 14.01
C ALA A 155 -1.89 2.97 14.40
N THR A 156 -2.06 3.32 15.67
CA THR A 156 -3.15 4.18 16.15
C THR A 156 -3.06 5.58 15.54
N GLU A 157 -1.87 6.16 15.47
CA GLU A 157 -1.68 7.47 14.84
C GLU A 157 -1.98 7.43 13.34
N ALA A 158 -1.59 6.38 12.64
CA ALA A 158 -1.95 6.18 11.24
C ALA A 158 -3.47 6.03 11.06
N ALA A 159 -4.14 5.20 11.87
CA ALA A 159 -5.58 5.01 11.81
C ALA A 159 -6.38 6.31 12.08
N LYS A 160 -5.91 7.15 13.01
CA LYS A 160 -6.52 8.47 13.28
C LYS A 160 -6.44 9.41 12.06
N ARG A 161 -5.36 9.31 11.28
CA ARG A 161 -5.04 10.21 10.16
C ARG A 161 -5.31 9.60 8.79
N ALA A 162 -5.83 8.38 8.77
CA ALA A 162 -6.19 7.71 7.53
C ALA A 162 -7.22 8.53 6.75
N ASP A 163 -7.12 8.49 5.43
CA ASP A 163 -8.02 9.20 4.53
C ASP A 163 -8.29 8.36 3.28
N ALA A 164 -9.54 8.04 3.03
CA ALA A 164 -9.95 7.22 1.89
C ALA A 164 -9.71 7.89 0.53
N LEU A 165 -9.49 9.22 0.53
CA LEU A 165 -9.16 9.97 -0.69
C LEU A 165 -7.75 9.69 -1.22
N SER A 166 -6.85 9.10 -0.41
CA SER A 166 -5.55 8.65 -0.92
C SER A 166 -5.75 7.40 -1.77
N GLU A 167 -5.57 7.50 -3.08
CA GLU A 167 -5.93 6.44 -4.03
C GLU A 167 -4.84 5.40 -4.26
N SER A 168 -3.60 5.72 -3.91
CA SER A 168 -2.48 4.80 -4.06
C SER A 168 -1.61 4.71 -2.80
N PRO A 169 -0.86 3.60 -2.63
CA PRO A 169 0.09 3.48 -1.53
C PRO A 169 1.16 4.57 -1.55
N TYR A 170 1.59 5.03 -2.72
CA TYR A 170 2.60 6.07 -2.85
C TYR A 170 2.09 7.46 -2.47
N GLU A 171 0.85 7.80 -2.82
CA GLU A 171 0.19 9.03 -2.32
C GLU A 171 0.14 9.03 -0.79
N SER A 172 -0.19 7.90 -0.17
CA SER A 172 -0.18 7.75 1.28
C SER A 172 1.22 7.93 1.88
N LEU A 173 2.28 7.47 1.22
CA LEU A 173 3.67 7.68 1.65
C LEU A 173 4.09 9.15 1.53
N VAL A 174 3.64 9.86 0.48
CA VAL A 174 3.81 11.32 0.36
C VAL A 174 3.10 12.03 1.53
N ARG A 175 1.83 11.67 1.82
CA ARG A 175 1.08 12.19 2.96
C ARG A 175 1.79 11.94 4.29
N ALA A 176 2.33 10.75 4.47
CA ALA A 176 3.10 10.41 5.68
C ALA A 176 4.32 11.33 5.82
N THR A 177 5.01 11.63 4.73
CA THR A 177 6.14 12.57 4.73
C THR A 177 5.67 13.98 5.09
N ILE A 178 4.58 14.47 4.51
CA ILE A 178 3.98 15.77 4.82
C ILE A 178 3.70 15.88 6.32
N LEU A 179 3.04 14.89 6.89
CA LEU A 179 2.72 14.82 8.32
C LEU A 179 3.99 14.80 9.19
N GLN A 180 4.95 13.93 8.88
CA GLN A 180 6.16 13.74 9.68
C GLN A 180 7.13 14.93 9.62
N ARG A 181 7.09 15.70 8.53
CA ARG A 181 7.94 16.88 8.32
C ARG A 181 7.26 18.20 8.72
N GLY A 182 6.05 18.12 9.27
CA GLY A 182 5.32 19.31 9.69
C GLY A 182 5.02 20.26 8.53
N LEU A 183 4.77 19.71 7.33
CA LEU A 183 4.35 20.52 6.19
C LEU A 183 2.85 20.83 6.30
N PRO A 184 2.34 21.96 5.75
CA PRO A 184 0.92 22.21 5.68
C PRO A 184 0.18 21.04 5.01
N LEU A 185 -0.99 20.69 5.53
CA LEU A 185 -1.79 19.63 4.93
C LEU A 185 -2.42 20.12 3.63
N PRO A 186 -2.34 19.33 2.54
CA PRO A 186 -3.02 19.64 1.28
C PRO A 186 -4.49 19.20 1.34
N LEU A 187 -5.30 19.71 0.44
CA LEU A 187 -6.52 19.09 -0.02
C LEU A 187 -6.14 17.88 -0.88
N LEU A 188 -6.81 16.75 -0.69
CA LEU A 188 -6.60 15.54 -1.48
C LEU A 188 -7.62 15.48 -2.60
N GLN A 189 -7.20 14.93 -3.75
CA GLN A 189 -8.07 14.65 -4.90
C GLN A 189 -8.91 15.86 -5.32
N HIS A 190 -8.26 17.06 -5.33
CA HIS A 190 -8.95 18.30 -5.65
C HIS A 190 -9.23 18.43 -7.13
N GLU A 191 -10.46 18.80 -7.46
CA GLU A 191 -10.91 18.99 -8.84
C GLU A 191 -10.80 20.46 -9.26
N PHE A 192 -10.25 20.69 -10.45
CA PHE A 192 -10.18 21.99 -11.10
C PHE A 192 -11.15 22.08 -12.26
N SER A 193 -11.74 23.27 -12.39
CA SER A 193 -12.61 23.63 -13.51
C SER A 193 -12.35 25.08 -13.94
N ASP A 194 -12.63 25.41 -15.18
CA ASP A 194 -12.59 26.76 -15.75
C ASP A 194 -13.89 27.10 -16.51
N ALA A 195 -13.89 28.15 -17.32
CA ALA A 195 -15.05 28.55 -18.11
C ALA A 195 -15.50 27.49 -19.13
N TRP A 196 -14.63 26.56 -19.51
CA TRP A 196 -14.92 25.45 -20.43
C TRP A 196 -15.28 24.16 -19.70
N GLY A 197 -15.37 24.19 -18.37
CA GLY A 197 -15.79 23.04 -17.56
C GLY A 197 -14.62 22.36 -16.84
N PHE A 198 -14.79 21.07 -16.52
CA PHE A 198 -13.82 20.27 -15.79
C PHE A 198 -12.47 20.19 -16.52
N ILE A 199 -11.37 20.40 -15.78
CA ILE A 199 -10.00 20.28 -16.29
C ILE A 199 -9.38 18.97 -15.88
N GLY A 200 -9.47 18.63 -14.60
CA GLY A 200 -8.86 17.45 -14.03
C GLY A 200 -8.83 17.45 -12.52
N ARG A 201 -8.47 16.31 -11.96
CA ARG A 201 -8.28 16.07 -10.53
C ARG A 201 -6.78 15.90 -10.26
N VAL A 202 -6.32 16.39 -9.11
CA VAL A 202 -4.93 16.34 -8.68
C VAL A 202 -4.83 15.67 -7.31
N ASP A 203 -3.71 14.97 -7.03
CA ASP A 203 -3.56 14.20 -5.79
C ASP A 203 -3.49 15.11 -4.57
N PHE A 204 -2.75 16.23 -4.67
CA PHE A 204 -2.49 17.17 -3.58
C PHE A 204 -2.65 18.60 -4.05
N TYR A 205 -3.34 19.43 -3.25
CA TYR A 205 -3.46 20.85 -3.55
C TYR A 205 -3.31 21.69 -2.28
N TRP A 206 -2.40 22.67 -2.31
CA TRP A 206 -2.23 23.70 -1.28
C TRP A 206 -2.78 25.03 -1.77
N PRO A 207 -4.04 25.39 -1.45
CA PRO A 207 -4.68 26.61 -1.99
C PRO A 207 -3.92 27.89 -1.70
N ARG A 208 -3.42 28.05 -0.46
CA ARG A 208 -2.67 29.22 -0.02
C ARG A 208 -1.42 29.49 -0.88
N PHE A 209 -0.80 28.44 -1.39
CA PHE A 209 0.45 28.51 -2.14
C PHE A 209 0.23 28.28 -3.64
N ARG A 210 -1.01 28.06 -4.05
CA ARG A 210 -1.36 27.68 -5.44
C ARG A 210 -0.48 26.55 -5.97
N LEU A 211 -0.12 25.63 -5.08
CA LEU A 211 0.78 24.51 -5.35
C LEU A 211 -0.02 23.22 -5.52
N VAL A 212 0.25 22.54 -6.61
CA VAL A 212 -0.24 21.20 -6.93
C VAL A 212 0.89 20.19 -6.72
N GLY A 213 0.59 19.05 -6.10
CA GLY A 213 1.47 17.90 -6.02
C GLY A 213 0.81 16.71 -6.71
N GLU A 214 1.55 16.00 -7.53
CA GLU A 214 1.10 14.78 -8.20
C GLU A 214 2.12 13.68 -7.99
N PHE A 215 1.65 12.47 -7.66
CA PHE A 215 2.49 11.27 -7.69
C PHE A 215 2.41 10.66 -9.09
N ASP A 216 3.52 10.78 -9.83
CA ASP A 216 3.65 10.19 -11.16
C ASP A 216 4.09 8.73 -11.01
N GLY A 217 3.12 7.82 -10.85
CA GLY A 217 3.36 6.40 -11.01
C GLY A 217 3.89 6.18 -12.43
N ARG A 218 4.78 5.19 -12.62
CA ARG A 218 5.20 4.76 -13.96
C ARG A 218 3.97 4.29 -14.74
N VAL A 219 3.18 5.26 -15.21
CA VAL A 219 2.03 4.98 -16.07
C VAL A 219 2.60 4.44 -17.37
N LYS A 220 2.34 3.16 -17.62
CA LYS A 220 2.47 2.64 -18.98
C LYS A 220 1.37 3.36 -19.76
N TYR A 221 1.74 4.36 -20.57
CA TYR A 221 0.80 5.11 -21.39
C TYR A 221 -0.16 4.21 -22.19
N THR A 222 0.25 2.98 -22.46
CA THR A 222 -0.58 1.95 -23.08
C THR A 222 -1.78 1.50 -22.23
N SER A 223 -1.76 1.68 -20.91
CA SER A 223 -2.90 1.35 -20.02
C SER A 223 -3.93 2.49 -19.93
N LEU A 224 -3.62 3.66 -20.46
CA LEU A 224 -4.51 4.82 -20.52
C LEU A 224 -5.32 4.91 -21.82
N LEU A 225 -5.08 4.01 -22.77
CA LEU A 225 -5.76 4.00 -24.06
C LEU A 225 -7.19 3.50 -23.88
N ALA A 226 -8.17 4.34 -24.23
CA ALA A 226 -9.54 3.88 -24.42
C ALA A 226 -9.65 3.05 -25.73
N PRO A 227 -10.67 2.21 -25.89
CA PRO A 227 -10.88 1.47 -27.13
C PRO A 227 -10.93 2.39 -28.34
N GLY A 228 -9.97 2.22 -29.26
CA GLY A 228 -9.85 3.04 -30.47
C GLY A 228 -9.04 4.33 -30.33
N GLU A 229 -8.48 4.62 -29.16
CA GLU A 229 -7.64 5.79 -28.89
C GLU A 229 -6.17 5.49 -29.20
N THR A 230 -5.46 6.48 -29.74
CA THR A 230 -4.03 6.40 -30.02
C THR A 230 -3.19 6.99 -28.88
N LEU A 231 -1.92 6.67 -28.83
CA LEU A 231 -0.98 7.30 -27.89
C LEU A 231 -0.94 8.83 -28.09
N GLU A 232 -1.05 9.29 -29.32
CA GLU A 232 -1.05 10.71 -29.68
C GLU A 232 -2.26 11.43 -29.08
N ASP A 233 -3.44 10.82 -29.13
CA ASP A 233 -4.66 11.36 -28.51
C ASP A 233 -4.51 11.51 -26.98
N VAL A 234 -3.90 10.52 -26.32
CA VAL A 234 -3.64 10.57 -24.88
C VAL A 234 -2.67 11.71 -24.55
N LEU A 235 -1.56 11.82 -25.30
CA LEU A 235 -0.57 12.87 -25.09
C LEU A 235 -1.15 14.26 -25.34
N HIS A 236 -1.94 14.43 -26.40
CA HIS A 236 -2.64 15.68 -26.69
C HIS A 236 -3.61 16.08 -25.57
N ARG A 237 -4.42 15.15 -25.10
CA ARG A 237 -5.33 15.39 -23.97
C ARG A 237 -4.60 15.78 -22.69
N GLN A 238 -3.46 15.16 -22.40
CA GLN A 238 -2.62 15.54 -21.26
C GLN A 238 -2.01 16.92 -21.42
N GLN A 239 -1.57 17.26 -22.63
CA GLN A 239 -1.04 18.60 -22.93
C GLN A 239 -2.10 19.68 -22.76
N VAL A 240 -3.30 19.49 -23.32
CA VAL A 240 -4.41 20.44 -23.14
C VAL A 240 -4.79 20.61 -21.67
N ARG A 241 -4.83 19.49 -20.91
CA ARG A 241 -5.05 19.53 -19.45
C ARG A 241 -3.98 20.38 -18.75
N GLN A 242 -2.71 20.16 -19.10
CA GLN A 242 -1.59 20.88 -18.50
C GLN A 242 -1.66 22.39 -18.80
N GLU A 243 -1.91 22.76 -20.06
CA GLU A 243 -2.03 24.16 -20.47
C GLU A 243 -3.18 24.89 -19.75
N ARG A 244 -4.34 24.23 -19.62
CA ARG A 244 -5.48 24.78 -18.87
C ARG A 244 -5.17 24.94 -17.37
N MET A 245 -4.46 23.99 -16.76
CA MET A 245 -4.01 24.07 -15.37
C MET A 245 -3.00 25.23 -15.18
N GLU A 246 -2.05 25.40 -16.10
CA GLU A 246 -1.07 26.50 -16.08
C GLU A 246 -1.74 27.87 -16.21
N ALA A 247 -2.79 27.99 -17.04
CA ALA A 247 -3.59 29.22 -17.15
C ALA A 247 -4.26 29.63 -15.83
N LEU A 248 -4.43 28.69 -14.89
CA LEU A 248 -4.87 28.98 -13.54
C LEU A 248 -3.75 29.51 -12.62
N ASN A 249 -2.54 29.77 -13.12
CA ASN A 249 -1.36 30.20 -12.36
C ASN A 249 -1.04 29.23 -11.19
N LEU A 250 -1.08 27.94 -11.43
CA LEU A 250 -0.71 26.90 -10.48
C LEU A 250 0.76 26.53 -10.65
N SER A 251 1.43 26.27 -9.54
CA SER A 251 2.77 25.66 -9.52
C SER A 251 2.63 24.17 -9.32
N PHE A 252 3.59 23.38 -9.86
CA PHE A 252 3.54 21.92 -9.80
C PHE A 252 4.80 21.34 -9.20
N VAL A 253 4.62 20.33 -8.35
CA VAL A 253 5.66 19.36 -7.94
C VAL A 253 5.18 17.96 -8.30
N ARG A 254 6.09 17.17 -8.87
CA ARG A 254 5.80 15.77 -9.22
C ARG A 254 6.80 14.86 -8.54
N TRP A 255 6.34 13.73 -8.10
CA TRP A 255 7.15 12.73 -7.43
C TRP A 255 6.93 11.37 -8.09
N ASP A 256 8.00 10.67 -8.30
CA ASP A 256 8.03 9.26 -8.66
C ASP A 256 8.38 8.37 -7.44
N ALA A 257 8.46 7.09 -7.66
CA ALA A 257 8.83 6.13 -6.62
C ALA A 257 10.23 6.42 -6.02
N ASP A 258 11.17 6.90 -6.83
CA ASP A 258 12.53 7.19 -6.38
C ASP A 258 12.54 8.42 -5.46
N ALA A 259 11.75 9.45 -5.76
CA ALA A 259 11.58 10.62 -4.92
C ALA A 259 10.97 10.25 -3.56
N VAL A 260 9.98 9.35 -3.53
CA VAL A 260 9.35 8.87 -2.28
C VAL A 260 10.36 8.11 -1.40
N HIS A 261 11.28 7.38 -2.01
CA HIS A 261 12.32 6.63 -1.29
C HIS A 261 13.57 7.44 -0.97
N THR A 262 13.70 8.65 -1.53
CA THR A 262 14.84 9.54 -1.28
C THR A 262 14.56 10.43 -0.06
N PRO A 263 15.34 10.30 1.04
CA PRO A 263 15.13 11.09 2.24
C PRO A 263 15.17 12.61 1.95
N GLY A 264 14.12 13.31 2.35
CA GLY A 264 14.03 14.77 2.22
C GLY A 264 13.61 15.30 0.84
N ALA A 265 13.52 14.46 -0.20
CA ALA A 265 13.18 14.93 -1.56
C ALA A 265 11.77 15.57 -1.62
N ILE A 266 10.77 14.92 -1.06
CA ILE A 266 9.40 15.47 -0.98
C ILE A 266 9.40 16.77 -0.18
N GLU A 267 10.00 16.76 1.02
CA GLU A 267 10.09 17.94 1.88
C GLU A 267 10.73 19.12 1.15
N ALA A 268 11.90 18.92 0.55
CA ALA A 268 12.63 20.00 -0.15
C ALA A 268 11.84 20.56 -1.33
N SER A 269 11.15 19.72 -2.09
CA SER A 269 10.33 20.13 -3.23
C SER A 269 9.15 21.01 -2.81
N VAL A 270 8.47 20.65 -1.73
CA VAL A 270 7.32 21.41 -1.20
C VAL A 270 7.79 22.70 -0.54
N ARG A 271 8.85 22.67 0.31
CA ARG A 271 9.37 23.87 1.01
C ARG A 271 9.82 24.98 0.08
N ARG A 272 10.24 24.65 -1.13
CA ARG A 272 10.58 25.67 -2.16
C ARG A 272 9.45 26.67 -2.42
N TYR A 273 8.20 26.24 -2.23
CA TYR A 273 7.00 27.06 -2.45
C TYR A 273 6.35 27.57 -1.17
N ILE A 274 6.47 26.81 -0.06
CA ILE A 274 5.77 27.14 1.18
C ILE A 274 6.67 27.77 2.26
N GLY A 275 8.01 27.74 2.08
CA GLY A 275 8.99 28.19 3.08
C GLY A 275 9.26 27.15 4.18
N ASP A 276 10.03 27.56 5.20
CA ASP A 276 10.61 26.67 6.23
C ASP A 276 9.74 26.52 7.49
N GLY A 277 8.53 27.06 7.50
CA GLY A 277 7.61 26.87 8.62
C GLY A 277 7.31 25.40 8.92
N VAL A 278 7.29 25.05 10.21
CA VAL A 278 6.95 23.69 10.67
C VAL A 278 5.63 23.73 11.43
N ILE A 279 4.73 22.82 11.09
CA ILE A 279 3.44 22.65 11.77
C ILE A 279 3.52 21.37 12.61
N ASP A 280 3.22 21.49 13.91
CA ASP A 280 3.07 20.30 14.76
C ASP A 280 1.72 19.63 14.49
N HIS A 281 1.76 18.46 13.86
CA HIS A 281 0.58 17.65 13.62
C HIS A 281 0.25 16.70 14.78
N GLY A 282 0.95 16.82 15.91
CA GLY A 282 0.74 16.00 17.12
C GLY A 282 1.02 14.52 16.88
N LEU A 283 2.02 14.18 16.08
CA LEU A 283 2.46 12.80 15.90
C LEU A 283 3.26 12.33 17.11
N CYS A 284 3.09 11.07 17.49
CA CYS A 284 3.95 10.46 18.50
C CYS A 284 5.41 10.33 18.00
N PRO A 285 6.42 10.32 18.88
CA PRO A 285 7.82 10.30 18.51
C PRO A 285 8.19 9.17 17.53
N GLU A 286 7.59 7.99 17.69
CA GLU A 286 7.85 6.84 16.84
C GLU A 286 7.37 7.04 15.39
N ALA A 287 6.38 7.92 15.16
CA ALA A 287 5.91 8.27 13.83
C ALA A 287 6.91 9.12 13.04
N HIS A 288 7.87 9.77 13.72
CA HIS A 288 8.93 10.55 13.10
C HIS A 288 10.17 9.71 12.75
N ASP A 289 10.25 8.43 13.15
CA ASP A 289 11.44 7.60 12.90
C ASP A 289 11.38 6.98 11.49
N TYR A 290 12.23 7.50 10.61
CA TYR A 290 12.41 7.01 9.22
C TYR A 290 13.44 5.89 9.07
N ARG A 291 13.99 5.37 10.17
CA ARG A 291 15.02 4.34 10.07
C ARG A 291 14.44 3.07 9.48
N ARG A 292 15.08 2.62 8.38
CA ARG A 292 14.79 1.30 7.82
C ARG A 292 14.88 0.25 8.93
N PRO A 293 13.93 -0.69 9.01
CA PRO A 293 14.09 -1.81 9.93
C PRO A 293 15.43 -2.49 9.62
N ARG A 294 16.27 -2.65 10.64
CA ARG A 294 17.53 -3.41 10.50
C ARG A 294 17.13 -4.77 9.96
N ARG A 295 17.65 -5.14 8.79
CA ARG A 295 17.61 -6.54 8.34
C ARG A 295 18.19 -7.35 9.47
N ARG A 296 17.39 -8.22 10.07
CA ARG A 296 17.96 -9.26 10.93
C ARG A 296 18.87 -10.07 10.02
N ALA A 297 20.17 -10.05 10.35
CA ALA A 297 21.08 -11.01 9.77
C ALA A 297 20.50 -12.40 9.97
N ALA A 298 20.54 -13.20 8.90
CA ALA A 298 20.06 -14.56 8.88
C ALA A 298 20.78 -15.42 9.92
#